data_32cd86a45109bd3227272485523caf9e
#
_entry.id   32cd86a45109bd3227272485523caf9e
#
_cell.length_a   1.000
_cell.length_b   1.000
_cell.length_c   1.000
_cell.angle_alpha   90.00
_cell.angle_beta   90.00
_cell.angle_gamma   90.00
#
_symmetry.space_group_name_H-M   'P 1'
#
loop_
_entity.id
_entity.type
_entity.pdbx_description
1 polymer ?
#
loop_
_entity_poly.entity_id
_entity_poly.type
_entity_poly.pdbx_seq_one_letter_code
_entity_poly.pdbx_strand_id
1 'polypeptide(L)'
;MNNKSVLTRIKNWNLLLPVVSLLLVMAVNIIHDAAIGANPLSFFMITLRQTTGNGTILYGRIIDILNRGSEVAILAIGMTLVVSSSAGTDISVGSVMSLCASFCCMLLAGYGVSSTTTLAVPLIVGILGGIFIGVLCGMFNGTLVAYFHIQPMVATLILFSAARAIGLLLCNDLIVYVRNEAFGFFGGYIGVIPTAFVIAALCIIVTSLFLKKTAMGMYIQSVGINPKASRIAGLNSKRMIFMTYTVCGLFAGIAGIVAASRITSADSNNIGLYFEMDAILSVALGGNSLGGGKFSLAGSIIGAYTIQAITTTLYALGVSSTQAPVFKAIIVILIVAIQAPPLRAFFKRRSAAKQVKGAAA
;
A
#
# COMPACT_ATOMS: atom_id res chain seq x y z
N MET A 1 -36.66 18.05 3.36
CA MET A 1 -35.32 17.73 3.92
C MET A 1 -34.31 18.71 3.35
N ASN A 2 -33.60 19.43 4.23
CA ASN A 2 -32.84 20.63 3.85
C ASN A 2 -31.52 20.25 3.14
N ASN A 3 -31.38 20.56 1.84
CA ASN A 3 -30.17 20.29 1.04
C ASN A 3 -28.86 20.79 1.67
N LYS A 4 -28.93 21.81 2.53
CA LYS A 4 -27.76 22.32 3.29
C LYS A 4 -27.23 21.32 4.33
N SER A 5 -28.08 20.45 4.89
CA SER A 5 -27.66 19.43 5.87
C SER A 5 -26.94 18.24 5.24
N VAL A 6 -27.31 17.88 4.02
CA VAL A 6 -26.67 16.79 3.24
C VAL A 6 -25.29 17.24 2.78
N LEU A 7 -25.18 18.46 2.21
CA LEU A 7 -23.91 19.05 1.76
C LEU A 7 -22.91 19.24 2.92
N THR A 8 -23.38 19.60 4.13
CA THR A 8 -22.50 19.70 5.32
C THR A 8 -22.07 18.33 5.84
N ARG A 9 -22.92 17.31 5.77
CA ARG A 9 -22.55 15.93 6.11
C ARG A 9 -21.51 15.35 5.13
N ILE A 10 -21.70 15.57 3.82
CA ILE A 10 -20.76 15.15 2.80
C ILE A 10 -19.41 15.86 2.96
N LYS A 11 -19.41 17.14 3.28
CA LYS A 11 -18.19 17.95 3.47
C LYS A 11 -17.35 17.52 4.67
N ASN A 12 -17.97 16.94 5.70
CA ASN A 12 -17.31 16.43 6.90
C ASN A 12 -16.95 14.93 6.81
N TRP A 13 -17.16 14.30 5.66
CA TRP A 13 -16.84 12.91 5.47
C TRP A 13 -15.34 12.75 5.21
N ASN A 14 -14.62 12.12 6.12
CA ASN A 14 -13.16 11.93 6.03
C ASN A 14 -12.73 11.13 4.78
N LEU A 15 -13.64 10.37 4.18
CA LEU A 15 -13.42 9.58 2.98
C LEU A 15 -13.75 10.31 1.67
N LEU A 16 -14.29 11.55 1.74
CA LEU A 16 -14.69 12.29 0.53
C LEU A 16 -13.51 12.42 -0.44
N LEU A 17 -12.38 12.73 0.08
CA LEU A 17 -11.18 13.09 -0.66
C LEU A 17 -10.53 11.88 -1.36
N PRO A 18 -10.28 10.73 -0.69
CA PRO A 18 -9.83 9.51 -1.38
C PRO A 18 -10.84 9.04 -2.43
N VAL A 19 -12.14 9.12 -2.17
CA VAL A 19 -13.17 8.71 -3.14
C VAL A 19 -13.19 9.63 -4.37
N VAL A 20 -13.10 10.95 -4.16
CA VAL A 20 -13.04 11.92 -5.28
C VAL A 20 -11.80 11.71 -6.14
N SER A 21 -10.64 11.43 -5.53
CA SER A 21 -9.41 11.15 -6.30
C SER A 21 -9.54 9.87 -7.13
N LEU A 22 -10.14 8.81 -6.59
CA LEU A 22 -10.40 7.59 -7.33
C LEU A 22 -11.37 7.83 -8.50
N LEU A 23 -12.47 8.54 -8.26
CA LEU A 23 -13.45 8.88 -9.32
C LEU A 23 -12.83 9.74 -10.42
N LEU A 24 -11.91 10.64 -10.06
CA LEU A 24 -11.20 11.47 -11.04
C LEU A 24 -10.33 10.61 -11.96
N VAL A 25 -9.59 9.64 -11.41
CA VAL A 25 -8.78 8.70 -12.20
C VAL A 25 -9.66 7.86 -13.13
N MET A 26 -10.82 7.39 -12.63
CA MET A 26 -11.78 6.67 -13.47
C MET A 26 -12.31 7.55 -14.61
N ALA A 27 -12.64 8.81 -14.33
CA ALA A 27 -13.12 9.75 -15.35
C ALA A 27 -12.06 10.02 -16.45
N VAL A 28 -10.78 10.14 -16.08
CA VAL A 28 -9.68 10.29 -17.04
C VAL A 28 -9.61 9.08 -17.98
N ASN A 29 -9.77 7.84 -17.48
CA ASN A 29 -9.79 6.65 -18.31
C ASN A 29 -10.97 6.66 -19.30
N ILE A 30 -12.17 7.04 -18.84
CA ILE A 30 -13.36 7.12 -19.71
C ILE A 30 -13.16 8.14 -20.82
N ILE A 31 -12.64 9.33 -20.49
CA ILE A 31 -12.37 10.40 -21.47
C ILE A 31 -11.31 9.96 -22.48
N HIS A 32 -10.24 9.32 -22.02
CA HIS A 32 -9.18 8.80 -22.88
C HIS A 32 -9.72 7.74 -23.85
N ASP A 33 -10.44 6.73 -23.35
CA ASP A 33 -10.99 5.66 -24.17
C ASP A 33 -11.97 6.23 -25.22
N ALA A 34 -12.78 7.24 -24.86
CA ALA A 34 -13.63 7.96 -25.80
C ALA A 34 -12.82 8.73 -26.85
N ALA A 35 -11.71 9.38 -26.47
CA ALA A 35 -10.88 10.17 -27.37
C ALA A 35 -10.16 9.34 -28.44
N ILE A 36 -9.78 8.09 -28.12
CA ILE A 36 -9.17 7.15 -29.09
C ILE A 36 -10.20 6.35 -29.89
N GLY A 37 -11.50 6.66 -29.76
CA GLY A 37 -12.57 5.93 -30.45
C GLY A 37 -12.87 4.54 -29.89
N ALA A 38 -12.32 4.18 -28.74
CA ALA A 38 -12.65 2.95 -28.02
C ALA A 38 -13.96 3.10 -27.23
N ASN A 39 -14.54 1.97 -26.82
CA ASN A 39 -15.74 2.03 -25.98
C ASN A 39 -15.40 2.75 -24.66
N PRO A 40 -16.06 3.88 -24.30
CA PRO A 40 -15.78 4.63 -23.06
C PRO A 40 -15.94 3.79 -21.79
N LEU A 41 -16.72 2.72 -21.84
CA LEU A 41 -16.91 1.79 -20.73
C LEU A 41 -15.91 0.63 -20.73
N SER A 42 -14.92 0.60 -21.63
CA SER A 42 -13.92 -0.48 -21.71
C SER A 42 -13.12 -0.61 -20.41
N PHE A 43 -12.95 0.48 -19.68
CA PHE A 43 -12.34 0.47 -18.34
C PHE A 43 -13.09 -0.44 -17.35
N PHE A 44 -14.43 -0.47 -17.44
CA PHE A 44 -15.28 -1.27 -16.56
C PHE A 44 -15.59 -2.67 -17.12
N MET A 45 -15.21 -2.94 -18.38
CA MET A 45 -15.49 -4.24 -18.98
C MET A 45 -14.68 -5.32 -18.28
N ILE A 46 -15.39 -6.28 -17.71
CA ILE A 46 -14.85 -7.50 -17.15
C ILE A 46 -15.17 -8.61 -18.13
N THR A 47 -14.13 -9.26 -18.65
CA THR A 47 -14.25 -10.39 -19.55
C THR A 47 -13.80 -11.67 -18.85
N LEU A 48 -14.40 -12.79 -19.24
CA LEU A 48 -13.96 -14.11 -18.81
C LEU A 48 -12.91 -14.61 -19.81
N ARG A 49 -11.71 -14.88 -19.31
CA ARG A 49 -10.61 -15.45 -20.10
C ARG A 49 -10.33 -16.87 -19.63
N GLN A 50 -10.25 -17.80 -20.55
CA GLN A 50 -9.79 -19.16 -20.26
C GLN A 50 -8.27 -19.15 -20.08
N THR A 51 -7.81 -19.79 -19.03
CA THR A 51 -6.39 -20.03 -18.74
C THR A 51 -6.02 -21.43 -19.23
N THR A 52 -4.74 -21.64 -19.55
CA THR A 52 -4.14 -22.90 -20.04
C THR A 52 -4.42 -24.13 -19.16
N GLY A 53 -4.97 -23.96 -17.94
CA GLY A 53 -5.33 -25.05 -17.03
C GLY A 53 -6.85 -25.26 -16.84
N ASN A 54 -7.67 -25.06 -17.88
CA ASN A 54 -9.15 -25.18 -17.85
C ASN A 54 -9.88 -24.29 -16.81
N GLY A 55 -9.20 -23.31 -16.21
CA GLY A 55 -9.80 -22.32 -15.32
C GLY A 55 -10.29 -21.10 -16.08
N THR A 56 -11.46 -20.57 -15.69
CA THR A 56 -11.98 -19.29 -16.17
C THR A 56 -11.64 -18.22 -15.16
N ILE A 57 -10.95 -17.15 -15.58
CA ILE A 57 -10.57 -16.03 -14.74
C ILE A 57 -11.22 -14.74 -15.21
N LEU A 58 -11.48 -13.84 -14.27
CA LEU A 58 -11.88 -12.47 -14.58
C LEU A 58 -10.66 -11.69 -15.08
N TYR A 59 -10.82 -11.06 -16.23
CA TYR A 59 -9.82 -10.21 -16.86
C TYR A 59 -10.40 -8.83 -17.15
N GLY A 60 -9.64 -7.78 -16.86
CA GLY A 60 -10.03 -6.41 -17.11
C GLY A 60 -9.19 -5.43 -16.28
N ARG A 61 -9.19 -4.15 -16.65
CA ARG A 61 -8.41 -3.11 -15.95
C ARG A 61 -8.77 -3.03 -14.46
N ILE A 62 -10.04 -3.18 -14.09
CA ILE A 62 -10.47 -3.19 -12.68
C ILE A 62 -9.89 -4.39 -11.94
N ILE A 63 -9.89 -5.56 -12.57
CA ILE A 63 -9.33 -6.79 -11.95
C ILE A 63 -7.83 -6.65 -11.74
N ASP A 64 -7.11 -6.05 -12.70
CA ASP A 64 -5.68 -5.73 -12.55
C ASP A 64 -5.42 -4.74 -11.39
N ILE A 65 -6.27 -3.71 -11.27
CA ILE A 65 -6.19 -2.76 -10.15
C ILE A 65 -6.43 -3.47 -8.82
N LEU A 66 -7.42 -4.34 -8.73
CA LEU A 66 -7.70 -5.12 -7.52
C LEU A 66 -6.56 -6.08 -7.20
N ASN A 67 -6.01 -6.78 -8.17
CA ASN A 67 -4.95 -7.75 -7.97
C ASN A 67 -3.64 -7.07 -7.51
N ARG A 68 -3.10 -6.16 -8.31
CA ARG A 68 -1.83 -5.46 -8.01
C ARG A 68 -1.97 -4.45 -6.88
N GLY A 69 -3.11 -3.76 -6.78
CA GLY A 69 -3.40 -2.83 -5.70
C GLY A 69 -3.51 -3.48 -4.33
N SER A 70 -3.75 -4.79 -4.27
CA SER A 70 -3.79 -5.55 -3.03
C SER A 70 -2.45 -5.57 -2.31
N GLU A 71 -1.34 -5.66 -3.03
CA GLU A 71 0.00 -5.59 -2.44
C GLU A 71 0.23 -4.22 -1.80
N VAL A 72 -0.11 -3.14 -2.50
CA VAL A 72 -0.01 -1.77 -1.98
C VAL A 72 -0.96 -1.57 -0.80
N ALA A 73 -2.18 -2.12 -0.85
CA ALA A 73 -3.16 -2.03 0.23
C ALA A 73 -2.68 -2.73 1.51
N ILE A 74 -2.05 -3.91 1.39
CA ILE A 74 -1.45 -4.62 2.53
C ILE A 74 -0.34 -3.77 3.16
N LEU A 75 0.57 -3.20 2.36
CA LEU A 75 1.61 -2.30 2.86
C LEU A 75 1.04 -1.03 3.49
N ALA A 76 -0.01 -0.45 2.91
CA ALA A 76 -0.67 0.75 3.42
C ALA A 76 -1.30 0.53 4.80
N ILE A 77 -1.72 -0.69 5.16
CA ILE A 77 -2.18 -1.02 6.52
C ILE A 77 -1.04 -0.77 7.52
N GLY A 78 0.10 -1.40 7.30
CA GLY A 78 1.29 -1.26 8.17
C GLY A 78 1.75 0.19 8.23
N MET A 79 1.90 0.83 7.07
CA MET A 79 2.32 2.24 6.95
C MET A 79 1.38 3.19 7.71
N THR A 80 0.06 2.95 7.65
CA THR A 80 -0.92 3.75 8.40
C THR A 80 -0.67 3.70 9.91
N LEU A 81 -0.38 2.53 10.45
CA LEU A 81 -0.11 2.35 11.88
C LEU A 81 1.21 3.02 12.30
N VAL A 82 2.26 2.88 11.49
CA VAL A 82 3.57 3.50 11.72
C VAL A 82 3.46 5.02 11.70
N VAL A 83 2.90 5.59 10.64
CA VAL A 83 2.71 7.04 10.51
C VAL A 83 1.89 7.58 11.68
N SER A 84 0.80 6.89 12.03
CA SER A 84 -0.09 7.36 13.10
C SER A 84 0.53 7.34 14.48
N SER A 85 1.45 6.41 14.77
CA SER A 85 2.07 6.25 16.10
C SER A 85 3.35 7.05 16.29
N SER A 86 4.19 7.17 15.24
CA SER A 86 5.53 7.72 15.34
C SER A 86 5.69 9.10 14.70
N ALA A 87 4.65 9.62 14.03
CA ALA A 87 4.74 10.82 13.18
C ALA A 87 5.89 10.74 12.16
N GLY A 88 6.21 9.53 11.71
CA GLY A 88 7.27 9.24 10.75
C GLY A 88 6.83 8.16 9.78
N THR A 89 7.61 7.94 8.73
CA THR A 89 7.36 6.96 7.69
C THR A 89 8.38 5.83 7.74
N ASP A 90 7.98 4.64 7.32
CA ASP A 90 8.89 3.51 7.12
C ASP A 90 9.24 3.38 5.65
N ILE A 91 10.43 3.82 5.27
CA ILE A 91 10.91 3.77 3.89
C ILE A 91 11.36 2.36 3.51
N SER A 92 11.59 1.47 4.48
CA SER A 92 12.14 0.13 4.22
C SER A 92 11.13 -0.89 3.72
N VAL A 93 9.83 -0.61 3.78
CA VAL A 93 8.77 -1.63 3.52
C VAL A 93 8.90 -2.33 2.18
N GLY A 94 9.29 -1.61 1.11
CA GLY A 94 9.50 -2.19 -0.21
C GLY A 94 10.71 -3.13 -0.26
N SER A 95 11.82 -2.74 0.38
CA SER A 95 13.02 -3.56 0.48
C SER A 95 12.83 -4.77 1.40
N VAL A 96 12.09 -4.61 2.50
CA VAL A 96 11.69 -5.72 3.39
C VAL A 96 10.78 -6.70 2.65
N MET A 97 9.84 -6.20 1.85
CA MET A 97 8.99 -7.01 0.97
C MET A 97 9.84 -7.87 0.02
N SER A 98 10.87 -7.27 -0.59
CA SER A 98 11.83 -7.97 -1.46
C SER A 98 12.63 -9.03 -0.71
N LEU A 99 13.16 -8.70 0.47
CA LEU A 99 13.91 -9.65 1.31
C LEU A 99 13.06 -10.85 1.72
N CYS A 100 11.80 -10.62 2.13
CA CYS A 100 10.87 -11.69 2.52
C CYS A 100 10.54 -12.61 1.35
N ALA A 101 10.33 -12.05 0.16
CA ALA A 101 10.12 -12.79 -1.08
C ALA A 101 11.35 -13.65 -1.43
N SER A 102 12.54 -13.06 -1.37
CA SER A 102 13.81 -13.74 -1.65
C SER A 102 14.07 -14.87 -0.66
N PHE A 103 13.89 -14.63 0.62
CA PHE A 103 14.06 -15.65 1.65
C PHE A 103 13.07 -16.80 1.49
N CYS A 104 11.79 -16.49 1.22
CA CYS A 104 10.76 -17.49 0.97
C CYS A 104 11.12 -18.37 -0.25
N CYS A 105 11.42 -17.75 -1.40
CA CYS A 105 11.73 -18.49 -2.61
C CYS A 105 13.05 -19.27 -2.50
N MET A 106 14.06 -18.72 -1.83
CA MET A 106 15.33 -19.43 -1.54
C MET A 106 15.09 -20.66 -0.68
N LEU A 107 14.26 -20.57 0.37
CA LEU A 107 13.90 -21.74 1.18
C LEU A 107 13.15 -22.79 0.36
N LEU A 108 12.19 -22.37 -0.46
CA LEU A 108 11.37 -23.29 -1.26
C LEU A 108 12.15 -23.96 -2.38
N ALA A 109 13.10 -23.25 -3.01
CA ALA A 109 13.92 -23.78 -4.08
C ALA A 109 15.12 -24.60 -3.56
N GLY A 110 15.62 -24.29 -2.37
CA GLY A 110 16.92 -24.68 -1.85
C GLY A 110 18.01 -23.69 -2.21
N TYR A 111 19.00 -23.56 -1.33
CA TYR A 111 20.10 -22.58 -1.51
C TYR A 111 20.91 -22.91 -2.78
N GLY A 112 21.18 -21.90 -3.58
CA GLY A 112 21.95 -22.02 -4.82
C GLY A 112 21.15 -22.53 -6.03
N VAL A 113 19.86 -22.82 -5.89
CA VAL A 113 18.99 -23.27 -6.99
C VAL A 113 18.26 -22.07 -7.59
N SER A 114 18.48 -21.83 -8.90
CA SER A 114 17.85 -20.70 -9.60
C SER A 114 16.45 -21.01 -10.17
N SER A 115 16.07 -22.28 -10.33
CA SER A 115 14.74 -22.67 -10.82
C SER A 115 14.35 -24.05 -10.32
N THR A 116 13.13 -24.17 -9.78
CA THR A 116 12.59 -25.44 -9.30
C THR A 116 11.10 -25.58 -9.62
N THR A 117 10.66 -26.82 -9.79
CA THR A 117 9.23 -27.21 -9.82
C THR A 117 8.84 -27.98 -8.57
N THR A 118 9.82 -28.61 -7.91
CA THR A 118 9.64 -29.35 -6.64
C THR A 118 10.12 -28.49 -5.48
N LEU A 119 9.42 -28.54 -4.36
CA LEU A 119 9.77 -27.77 -3.18
C LEU A 119 10.80 -28.50 -2.34
N ALA A 120 11.87 -27.82 -1.94
CA ALA A 120 12.91 -28.36 -1.03
C ALA A 120 12.40 -28.49 0.42
N VAL A 121 11.45 -27.63 0.81
CA VAL A 121 10.80 -27.66 2.13
C VAL A 121 9.28 -27.57 1.94
N PRO A 122 8.47 -27.95 2.96
CA PRO A 122 7.02 -27.74 2.91
C PRO A 122 6.68 -26.28 2.66
N LEU A 123 5.70 -26.00 1.79
CA LEU A 123 5.29 -24.65 1.40
C LEU A 123 5.05 -23.71 2.58
N ILE A 124 4.40 -24.23 3.63
CA ILE A 124 4.11 -23.46 4.84
C ILE A 124 5.37 -22.95 5.54
N VAL A 125 6.47 -23.72 5.50
CA VAL A 125 7.75 -23.33 6.10
C VAL A 125 8.38 -22.16 5.34
N GLY A 126 8.34 -22.18 4.00
CA GLY A 126 8.82 -21.06 3.19
C GLY A 126 8.01 -19.79 3.44
N ILE A 127 6.68 -19.89 3.47
CA ILE A 127 5.78 -18.76 3.72
C ILE A 127 5.99 -18.19 5.13
N LEU A 128 5.94 -19.03 6.16
CA LEU A 128 6.13 -18.56 7.53
C LEU A 128 7.54 -18.03 7.76
N GLY A 129 8.56 -18.62 7.12
CA GLY A 129 9.92 -18.11 7.13
C GLY A 129 10.03 -16.69 6.54
N GLY A 130 9.44 -16.46 5.38
CA GLY A 130 9.41 -15.14 4.77
C GLY A 130 8.68 -14.10 5.64
N ILE A 131 7.51 -14.44 6.20
CA ILE A 131 6.78 -13.57 7.13
C ILE A 131 7.61 -13.29 8.39
N PHE A 132 8.25 -14.30 8.94
CA PHE A 132 9.10 -14.17 10.13
C PHE A 132 10.25 -13.18 9.93
N ILE A 133 10.92 -13.23 8.78
CA ILE A 133 11.95 -12.22 8.40
C ILE A 133 11.34 -10.82 8.37
N GLY A 134 10.14 -10.65 7.81
CA GLY A 134 9.44 -9.35 7.83
C GLY A 134 9.19 -8.83 9.24
N VAL A 135 8.74 -9.71 10.15
CA VAL A 135 8.55 -9.38 11.57
C VAL A 135 9.88 -8.96 12.22
N LEU A 136 10.97 -9.68 11.99
CA LEU A 136 12.30 -9.34 12.51
C LEU A 136 12.77 -7.97 12.01
N CYS A 137 12.59 -7.68 10.73
CA CYS A 137 12.88 -6.37 10.14
C CYS A 137 12.06 -5.25 10.80
N GLY A 138 10.77 -5.48 11.00
CA GLY A 138 9.90 -4.54 11.71
C GLY A 138 10.30 -4.34 13.17
N MET A 139 10.69 -5.40 13.88
CA MET A 139 11.23 -5.32 15.26
C MET A 139 12.55 -4.53 15.29
N PHE A 140 13.43 -4.72 14.31
CA PHE A 140 14.67 -3.96 14.19
C PHE A 140 14.40 -2.46 14.06
N ASN A 141 13.60 -2.05 13.08
CA ASN A 141 13.20 -0.64 12.91
C ASN A 141 12.48 -0.10 14.15
N GLY A 142 11.54 -0.88 14.70
CA GLY A 142 10.82 -0.50 15.91
C GLY A 142 11.74 -0.28 17.11
N THR A 143 12.80 -1.07 17.24
CA THR A 143 13.81 -0.92 18.30
C THR A 143 14.60 0.39 18.12
N LEU A 144 15.07 0.65 16.89
CA LEU A 144 15.82 1.88 16.58
C LEU A 144 14.99 3.14 16.86
N VAL A 145 13.73 3.14 16.46
CA VAL A 145 12.86 4.32 16.62
C VAL A 145 12.35 4.47 18.04
N ALA A 146 11.84 3.38 18.66
CA ALA A 146 11.15 3.47 19.93
C ALA A 146 12.11 3.54 21.14
N TYR A 147 13.22 2.82 21.10
CA TYR A 147 14.14 2.70 22.24
C TYR A 147 15.37 3.55 22.07
N PHE A 148 15.98 3.57 20.87
CA PHE A 148 17.17 4.40 20.60
C PHE A 148 16.82 5.83 20.18
N HIS A 149 15.54 6.14 19.96
CA HIS A 149 15.05 7.46 19.58
C HIS A 149 15.67 8.00 18.29
N ILE A 150 16.06 7.11 17.37
CA ILE A 150 16.54 7.49 16.05
C ILE A 150 15.35 7.98 15.23
N GLN A 151 15.57 9.04 14.46
CA GLN A 151 14.53 9.58 13.58
C GLN A 151 14.01 8.48 12.63
N PRO A 152 12.69 8.29 12.51
CA PRO A 152 12.09 7.20 11.71
C PRO A 152 12.67 7.05 10.31
N MET A 153 12.77 8.14 9.55
CA MET A 153 13.30 8.10 8.17
C MET A 153 14.75 7.61 8.13
N VAL A 154 15.60 8.03 9.10
CA VAL A 154 17.02 7.61 9.16
C VAL A 154 17.13 6.14 9.53
N ALA A 155 16.38 5.68 10.55
CA ALA A 155 16.39 4.29 10.99
C ALA A 155 15.97 3.34 9.85
N THR A 156 14.89 3.68 9.15
CA THR A 156 14.33 2.82 8.08
C THR A 156 15.16 2.89 6.80
N LEU A 157 15.88 3.99 6.53
CA LEU A 157 16.77 4.11 5.39
C LEU A 157 17.96 3.12 5.47
N ILE A 158 18.46 2.84 6.68
CA ILE A 158 19.51 1.82 6.91
C ILE A 158 18.98 0.46 6.44
N LEU A 159 17.79 0.09 6.90
CA LEU A 159 17.20 -1.21 6.54
C LEU A 159 16.74 -1.23 5.07
N PHE A 160 16.34 -0.11 4.48
CA PHE A 160 16.02 0.01 3.06
C PHE A 160 17.16 -0.51 2.18
N SER A 161 18.40 -0.07 2.44
CA SER A 161 19.55 -0.52 1.68
C SER A 161 19.99 -1.94 2.06
N ALA A 162 20.04 -2.24 3.36
CA ALA A 162 20.50 -3.52 3.87
C ALA A 162 19.58 -4.68 3.46
N ALA A 163 18.26 -4.53 3.59
CA ALA A 163 17.31 -5.60 3.29
C ALA A 163 17.39 -6.01 1.81
N ARG A 164 17.46 -5.05 0.89
CA ARG A 164 17.57 -5.35 -0.55
C ARG A 164 18.88 -6.05 -0.87
N ALA A 165 20.02 -5.59 -0.31
CA ALA A 165 21.33 -6.22 -0.49
C ALA A 165 21.35 -7.65 0.06
N ILE A 166 20.78 -7.89 1.25
CA ILE A 166 20.67 -9.24 1.83
C ILE A 166 19.81 -10.13 0.92
N GLY A 167 18.68 -9.60 0.39
CA GLY A 167 17.85 -10.36 -0.54
C GLY A 167 18.60 -10.81 -1.80
N LEU A 168 19.43 -9.94 -2.38
CA LEU A 168 20.30 -10.27 -3.52
C LEU A 168 21.33 -11.34 -3.14
N LEU A 169 22.03 -11.17 -2.02
CA LEU A 169 23.01 -12.15 -1.54
C LEU A 169 22.40 -13.54 -1.30
N LEU A 170 21.18 -13.60 -0.73
CA LEU A 170 20.48 -14.87 -0.49
C LEU A 170 20.14 -15.61 -1.80
N CYS A 171 19.90 -14.87 -2.86
CA CYS A 171 19.61 -15.40 -4.18
C CYS A 171 20.86 -15.50 -5.09
N ASN A 172 22.08 -15.26 -4.58
CA ASN A 172 23.33 -15.22 -5.36
C ASN A 172 23.25 -14.27 -6.57
N ASP A 173 22.63 -13.09 -6.41
CA ASP A 173 22.34 -12.10 -7.46
C ASP A 173 21.54 -12.65 -8.66
N LEU A 174 20.86 -13.78 -8.49
CA LEU A 174 20.03 -14.42 -9.51
C LEU A 174 18.53 -14.26 -9.17
N ILE A 175 17.70 -14.40 -10.20
CA ILE A 175 16.26 -14.54 -10.02
C ILE A 175 15.97 -16.01 -9.69
N VAL A 176 15.36 -16.26 -8.55
CA VAL A 176 14.99 -17.63 -8.11
C VAL A 176 13.55 -17.90 -8.53
N TYR A 177 13.35 -18.86 -9.45
CA TYR A 177 12.04 -19.27 -9.95
C TYR A 177 11.51 -20.47 -9.15
N VAL A 178 10.32 -20.34 -8.59
CA VAL A 178 9.56 -21.40 -7.90
C VAL A 178 8.29 -21.69 -8.70
N ARG A 179 8.39 -22.55 -9.71
CA ARG A 179 7.30 -22.89 -10.64
C ARG A 179 6.42 -24.01 -10.10
N ASN A 180 5.96 -23.86 -8.86
CA ASN A 180 5.10 -24.82 -8.19
C ASN A 180 3.66 -24.25 -8.10
N GLU A 181 2.66 -25.07 -8.48
CA GLU A 181 1.25 -24.64 -8.52
C GLU A 181 0.74 -24.23 -7.15
N ALA A 182 1.13 -24.95 -6.08
CA ALA A 182 0.71 -24.61 -4.73
C ALA A 182 1.28 -23.26 -4.25
N PHE A 183 2.50 -22.89 -4.66
CA PHE A 183 3.05 -21.57 -4.40
C PHE A 183 2.35 -20.52 -5.25
N GLY A 184 2.14 -20.77 -6.55
CA GLY A 184 1.44 -19.88 -7.47
C GLY A 184 0.00 -19.53 -7.05
N PHE A 185 -0.63 -20.36 -6.22
CA PHE A 185 -1.98 -20.13 -5.71
C PHE A 185 -2.14 -18.80 -4.94
N PHE A 186 -1.15 -18.38 -4.16
CA PHE A 186 -1.23 -17.16 -3.33
C PHE A 186 -1.23 -15.87 -4.16
N GLY A 187 -0.65 -15.89 -5.35
CA GLY A 187 -0.68 -14.78 -6.31
C GLY A 187 -1.61 -15.03 -7.51
N GLY A 188 -2.26 -16.20 -7.56
CA GLY A 188 -3.15 -16.66 -8.61
C GLY A 188 -4.60 -16.23 -8.39
N TYR A 189 -5.52 -17.18 -8.65
CA TYR A 189 -6.97 -16.96 -8.55
C TYR A 189 -7.64 -18.05 -7.72
N ILE A 190 -8.61 -17.67 -6.91
CA ILE A 190 -9.57 -18.55 -6.24
C ILE A 190 -10.86 -18.52 -7.08
N GLY A 191 -11.06 -19.54 -7.92
CA GLY A 191 -12.10 -19.50 -8.92
C GLY A 191 -11.89 -18.35 -9.89
N VAL A 192 -12.73 -17.33 -9.86
CA VAL A 192 -12.64 -16.16 -10.75
C VAL A 192 -11.98 -14.93 -10.09
N ILE A 193 -11.77 -14.93 -8.76
CA ILE A 193 -11.30 -13.78 -7.98
C ILE A 193 -9.78 -13.88 -7.74
N PRO A 194 -8.99 -12.80 -7.88
CA PRO A 194 -7.57 -12.81 -7.53
C PRO A 194 -7.34 -13.14 -6.05
N THR A 195 -6.49 -14.13 -5.77
CA THR A 195 -6.14 -14.54 -4.39
C THR A 195 -5.52 -13.39 -3.60
N ALA A 196 -4.70 -12.55 -4.24
CA ALA A 196 -4.12 -11.36 -3.62
C ALA A 196 -5.18 -10.42 -3.03
N PHE A 197 -6.32 -10.23 -3.74
CA PHE A 197 -7.43 -9.42 -3.24
C PHE A 197 -8.10 -10.06 -2.01
N VAL A 198 -8.26 -11.37 -2.00
CA VAL A 198 -8.84 -12.10 -0.84
C VAL A 198 -7.91 -11.98 0.38
N ILE A 199 -6.59 -12.13 0.19
CA ILE A 199 -5.60 -11.95 1.26
C ILE A 199 -5.61 -10.52 1.79
N ALA A 200 -5.62 -9.52 0.92
CA ALA A 200 -5.71 -8.12 1.32
C ALA A 200 -7.00 -7.83 2.09
N ALA A 201 -8.14 -8.32 1.62
CA ALA A 201 -9.42 -8.16 2.31
C ALA A 201 -9.39 -8.81 3.71
N LEU A 202 -8.80 -9.99 3.85
CA LEU A 202 -8.62 -10.64 5.14
C LEU A 202 -7.75 -9.79 6.08
N CYS A 203 -6.60 -9.30 5.61
CA CYS A 203 -5.72 -8.41 6.39
C CYS A 203 -6.45 -7.14 6.83
N ILE A 204 -7.23 -6.52 5.95
CA ILE A 204 -8.02 -5.33 6.22
C ILE A 204 -9.08 -5.61 7.29
N ILE A 205 -9.83 -6.69 7.15
CA ILE A 205 -10.90 -7.07 8.07
C ILE A 205 -10.30 -7.36 9.46
N VAL A 206 -9.27 -8.19 9.54
CA VAL A 206 -8.61 -8.55 10.80
C VAL A 206 -8.08 -7.30 11.50
N THR A 207 -7.34 -6.45 10.78
CA THR A 207 -6.79 -5.22 11.36
C THR A 207 -7.89 -4.25 11.77
N SER A 208 -8.91 -4.07 10.95
CA SER A 208 -10.05 -3.18 11.27
C SER A 208 -10.82 -3.66 12.51
N LEU A 209 -11.07 -4.95 12.61
CA LEU A 209 -11.72 -5.55 13.79
C LEU A 209 -10.84 -5.40 15.03
N PHE A 210 -9.54 -5.67 14.92
CA PHE A 210 -8.59 -5.50 16.01
C PHE A 210 -8.57 -4.05 16.52
N LEU A 211 -8.43 -3.08 15.63
CA LEU A 211 -8.40 -1.65 15.99
C LEU A 211 -9.73 -1.14 16.56
N LYS A 212 -10.87 -1.67 16.11
CA LYS A 212 -12.21 -1.25 16.58
C LYS A 212 -12.62 -1.94 17.87
N LYS A 213 -12.27 -3.22 18.04
CA LYS A 213 -12.68 -4.01 19.22
C LYS A 213 -11.71 -3.90 20.39
N THR A 214 -10.51 -3.36 20.17
CA THR A 214 -9.51 -3.14 21.21
C THR A 214 -9.22 -1.64 21.38
N ALA A 215 -8.64 -1.28 22.53
CA ALA A 215 -8.21 0.09 22.79
C ALA A 215 -6.97 0.50 21.96
N MET A 216 -6.38 -0.43 21.18
CA MET A 216 -5.12 -0.19 20.43
C MET A 216 -5.24 0.94 19.43
N GLY A 217 -6.38 1.06 18.71
CA GLY A 217 -6.60 2.16 17.77
C GLY A 217 -6.53 3.53 18.44
N MET A 218 -7.11 3.65 19.62
CA MET A 218 -7.07 4.89 20.43
C MET A 218 -5.67 5.14 20.99
N TYR A 219 -4.98 4.10 21.46
CA TYR A 219 -3.61 4.23 22.01
C TYR A 219 -2.61 4.68 20.94
N ILE A 220 -2.66 4.11 19.74
CA ILE A 220 -1.84 4.51 18.59
C ILE A 220 -2.05 6.00 18.28
N GLN A 221 -3.31 6.44 18.20
CA GLN A 221 -3.66 7.85 17.93
C GLN A 221 -3.14 8.78 19.04
N SER A 222 -3.35 8.41 20.30
CA SER A 222 -2.93 9.22 21.46
C SER A 222 -1.41 9.38 21.49
N VAL A 223 -0.66 8.28 21.27
CA VAL A 223 0.80 8.29 21.23
C VAL A 223 1.30 9.17 20.08
N GLY A 224 0.67 9.07 18.90
CA GLY A 224 1.05 9.87 17.74
C GLY A 224 0.75 11.37 17.89
N ILE A 225 -0.29 11.75 18.64
CA ILE A 225 -0.60 13.16 18.91
C ILE A 225 0.43 13.75 19.90
N ASN A 226 0.67 13.07 21.03
CA ASN A 226 1.64 13.52 22.03
C ASN A 226 2.17 12.34 22.86
N PRO A 227 3.36 11.81 22.52
CA PRO A 227 3.95 10.69 23.23
C PRO A 227 4.23 10.97 24.71
N LYS A 228 4.57 12.23 25.07
CA LYS A 228 4.85 12.64 26.46
C LYS A 228 3.57 12.64 27.30
N ALA A 229 2.49 13.26 26.79
CA ALA A 229 1.20 13.25 27.46
C ALA A 229 0.62 11.85 27.62
N SER A 230 0.74 11.00 26.58
CA SER A 230 0.31 9.60 26.62
C SER A 230 1.05 8.80 27.69
N ARG A 231 2.35 9.08 27.91
CA ARG A 231 3.15 8.43 28.94
C ARG A 231 2.69 8.85 30.35
N ILE A 232 2.36 10.13 30.56
CA ILE A 232 1.82 10.62 31.83
C ILE A 232 0.46 9.95 32.13
N ALA A 233 -0.35 9.70 31.09
CA ALA A 233 -1.61 8.96 31.19
C ALA A 233 -1.44 7.43 31.37
N GLY A 234 -0.22 6.93 31.58
CA GLY A 234 0.07 5.52 31.83
C GLY A 234 0.29 4.66 30.57
N LEU A 235 0.26 5.24 29.37
CA LEU A 235 0.52 4.49 28.14
C LEU A 235 2.03 4.35 27.87
N ASN A 236 2.48 3.13 27.57
CA ASN A 236 3.86 2.92 27.17
C ASN A 236 4.06 3.25 25.69
N SER A 237 4.38 4.53 25.41
CA SER A 237 4.55 5.05 24.04
C SER A 237 5.63 4.29 23.26
N LYS A 238 6.74 3.88 23.92
CA LYS A 238 7.81 3.10 23.26
C LYS A 238 7.30 1.76 22.77
N ARG A 239 6.56 1.04 23.62
CA ARG A 239 5.97 -0.26 23.25
C ARG A 239 4.95 -0.12 22.09
N MET A 240 4.15 0.95 22.08
CA MET A 240 3.20 1.20 21.00
C MET A 240 3.90 1.41 19.66
N ILE A 241 4.92 2.26 19.63
CA ILE A 241 5.71 2.52 18.41
C ILE A 241 6.39 1.22 17.95
N PHE A 242 7.06 0.49 18.85
CA PHE A 242 7.71 -0.78 18.52
C PHE A 242 6.73 -1.78 17.89
N MET A 243 5.53 -1.93 18.47
CA MET A 243 4.50 -2.84 17.93
C MET A 243 4.01 -2.43 16.55
N THR A 244 3.85 -1.13 16.26
CA THR A 244 3.39 -0.67 14.94
C THR A 244 4.42 -0.95 13.84
N TYR A 245 5.71 -0.79 14.11
CA TYR A 245 6.78 -1.19 13.18
C TYR A 245 6.84 -2.69 12.98
N THR A 246 6.71 -3.48 14.06
CA THR A 246 6.66 -4.95 13.98
C THR A 246 5.52 -5.43 13.09
N VAL A 247 4.32 -4.86 13.26
CA VAL A 247 3.15 -5.16 12.44
C VAL A 247 3.35 -4.68 10.99
N CYS A 248 4.03 -3.55 10.79
CA CYS A 248 4.37 -3.07 9.45
C CYS A 248 5.28 -4.06 8.70
N GLY A 249 6.30 -4.59 9.39
CA GLY A 249 7.17 -5.63 8.84
C GLY A 249 6.44 -6.94 8.54
N LEU A 250 5.46 -7.33 9.37
CA LEU A 250 4.59 -8.48 9.10
C LEU A 250 3.81 -8.30 7.80
N PHE A 251 3.21 -7.13 7.58
CA PHE A 251 2.48 -6.84 6.34
C PHE A 251 3.42 -6.75 5.13
N ALA A 252 4.64 -6.24 5.29
CA ALA A 252 5.66 -6.27 4.24
C ALA A 252 6.01 -7.71 3.84
N GLY A 253 6.11 -8.62 4.82
CA GLY A 253 6.31 -10.06 4.57
C GLY A 253 5.16 -10.69 3.79
N ILE A 254 3.91 -10.43 4.20
CA ILE A 254 2.72 -10.95 3.50
C ILE A 254 2.68 -10.41 2.05
N ALA A 255 2.88 -9.10 1.85
CA ALA A 255 2.89 -8.49 0.52
C ALA A 255 4.00 -9.07 -0.35
N GLY A 256 5.19 -9.33 0.21
CA GLY A 256 6.33 -9.92 -0.49
C GLY A 256 6.05 -11.34 -1.00
N ILE A 257 5.41 -12.17 -0.19
CA ILE A 257 5.02 -13.52 -0.58
C ILE A 257 3.95 -13.49 -1.67
N VAL A 258 2.96 -12.62 -1.56
CA VAL A 258 1.91 -12.45 -2.59
C VAL A 258 2.53 -12.01 -3.92
N ALA A 259 3.45 -11.04 -3.89
CA ALA A 259 4.13 -10.57 -5.09
C ALA A 259 5.01 -11.65 -5.74
N ALA A 260 5.82 -12.36 -4.94
CA ALA A 260 6.66 -13.45 -5.44
C ALA A 260 5.83 -14.59 -6.00
N SER A 261 4.74 -14.94 -5.33
CA SER A 261 3.79 -15.96 -5.79
C SER A 261 3.15 -15.60 -7.13
N ARG A 262 2.76 -14.31 -7.31
CA ARG A 262 2.13 -13.83 -8.54
C ARG A 262 3.03 -13.95 -9.77
N ILE A 263 4.34 -13.75 -9.61
CA ILE A 263 5.32 -13.90 -10.69
C ILE A 263 6.07 -15.23 -10.62
N THR A 264 5.74 -16.10 -9.65
CA THR A 264 6.38 -17.40 -9.37
C THR A 264 7.90 -17.32 -9.28
N SER A 265 8.41 -16.19 -8.78
CA SER A 265 9.87 -15.96 -8.66
C SER A 265 10.17 -14.90 -7.59
N ALA A 266 11.42 -14.88 -7.13
CA ALA A 266 11.99 -13.80 -6.36
C ALA A 266 13.00 -13.04 -7.21
N ASP A 267 12.63 -11.84 -7.62
CA ASP A 267 13.53 -10.87 -8.24
C ASP A 267 13.79 -9.75 -7.22
N SER A 268 14.91 -9.84 -6.51
CA SER A 268 15.25 -8.93 -5.43
C SER A 268 15.43 -7.48 -5.89
N ASN A 269 15.73 -7.26 -7.19
CA ASN A 269 15.88 -5.92 -7.74
C ASN A 269 14.54 -5.25 -8.00
N ASN A 270 13.55 -6.00 -8.47
CA ASN A 270 12.28 -5.43 -8.94
C ASN A 270 11.12 -5.60 -7.97
N ILE A 271 11.09 -6.66 -7.15
CA ILE A 271 10.04 -6.83 -6.13
C ILE A 271 10.12 -5.69 -5.12
N GLY A 272 8.98 -5.06 -4.86
CA GLY A 272 8.86 -3.97 -3.90
C GLY A 272 9.56 -2.67 -4.30
N LEU A 273 10.04 -2.53 -5.54
CA LEU A 273 10.69 -1.31 -6.02
C LEU A 273 9.67 -0.17 -6.08
N TYR A 274 9.94 0.93 -5.36
CA TYR A 274 9.05 2.10 -5.19
C TYR A 274 7.74 1.84 -4.42
N PHE A 275 7.52 0.64 -3.87
CA PHE A 275 6.31 0.34 -3.10
C PHE A 275 6.27 1.06 -1.75
N GLU A 276 7.42 1.41 -1.18
CA GLU A 276 7.51 2.30 -0.01
C GLU A 276 6.88 3.65 -0.29
N MET A 277 7.16 4.24 -1.45
CA MET A 277 6.54 5.51 -1.87
C MET A 277 5.05 5.34 -2.08
N ASP A 278 4.63 4.28 -2.75
CA ASP A 278 3.22 3.98 -3.01
C ASP A 278 2.44 3.80 -1.69
N ALA A 279 3.03 3.16 -0.69
CA ALA A 279 2.43 2.99 0.63
C ALA A 279 2.29 4.33 1.37
N ILE A 280 3.33 5.18 1.38
CA ILE A 280 3.29 6.51 1.99
C ILE A 280 2.24 7.39 1.29
N LEU A 281 2.26 7.42 -0.04
CA LEU A 281 1.32 8.19 -0.84
C LEU A 281 -0.12 7.72 -0.65
N SER A 282 -0.34 6.41 -0.47
CA SER A 282 -1.65 5.83 -0.16
C SER A 282 -2.21 6.35 1.16
N VAL A 283 -1.36 6.47 2.19
CA VAL A 283 -1.74 7.04 3.49
C VAL A 283 -2.08 8.51 3.35
N ALA A 284 -1.28 9.28 2.63
CA ALA A 284 -1.50 10.70 2.40
C ALA A 284 -2.76 10.97 1.56
N LEU A 285 -2.95 10.26 0.43
CA LEU A 285 -4.16 10.33 -0.39
C LEU A 285 -5.40 9.90 0.37
N GLY A 286 -5.24 8.96 1.31
CA GLY A 286 -6.29 8.54 2.23
C GLY A 286 -6.76 9.61 3.20
N GLY A 287 -6.15 10.81 3.16
CA GLY A 287 -6.49 11.93 4.02
C GLY A 287 -5.91 11.83 5.42
N ASN A 288 -4.96 10.95 5.65
CA ASN A 288 -4.26 10.82 6.93
C ASN A 288 -3.11 11.83 7.03
N SER A 289 -2.88 12.34 8.24
CA SER A 289 -1.78 13.24 8.51
C SER A 289 -0.46 12.45 8.59
N LEU A 290 0.54 12.83 7.80
CA LEU A 290 1.89 12.27 7.92
C LEU A 290 2.61 12.72 9.21
N GLY A 291 2.07 13.73 9.90
CA GLY A 291 2.54 14.19 11.22
C GLY A 291 2.00 13.37 12.40
N GLY A 292 1.37 12.24 12.16
CA GLY A 292 0.87 11.33 13.21
C GLY A 292 -0.51 11.67 13.76
N GLY A 293 -0.99 10.85 14.67
CA GLY A 293 -2.23 11.00 15.40
C GLY A 293 -3.42 10.33 14.74
N LYS A 294 -4.48 11.09 14.45
CA LYS A 294 -5.72 10.54 13.89
C LYS A 294 -5.52 9.91 12.53
N PHE A 295 -6.10 8.73 12.31
CA PHE A 295 -6.01 8.01 11.05
C PHE A 295 -7.33 7.36 10.63
N SER A 296 -7.46 7.11 9.34
CA SER A 296 -8.53 6.34 8.72
C SER A 296 -7.92 5.21 7.91
N LEU A 297 -8.04 3.97 8.40
CA LEU A 297 -7.57 2.79 7.67
C LEU A 297 -8.28 2.65 6.32
N ALA A 298 -9.61 2.86 6.29
CA ALA A 298 -10.38 2.83 5.05
C ALA A 298 -9.90 3.87 4.03
N GLY A 299 -9.53 5.08 4.51
CA GLY A 299 -8.94 6.10 3.65
C GLY A 299 -7.65 5.63 2.98
N SER A 300 -6.71 5.07 3.76
CA SER A 300 -5.45 4.54 3.22
C SER A 300 -5.66 3.43 2.20
N ILE A 301 -6.64 2.55 2.41
CA ILE A 301 -6.95 1.46 1.49
C ILE A 301 -7.49 2.01 0.16
N ILE A 302 -8.43 2.97 0.21
CA ILE A 302 -8.92 3.64 -1.00
C ILE A 302 -7.76 4.38 -1.69
N GLY A 303 -6.87 5.01 -0.94
CA GLY A 303 -5.65 5.63 -1.43
C GLY A 303 -4.75 4.62 -2.17
N ALA A 304 -4.55 3.42 -1.62
CA ALA A 304 -3.75 2.37 -2.24
C ALA A 304 -4.31 1.92 -3.60
N TYR A 305 -5.60 1.67 -3.65
CA TYR A 305 -6.25 1.34 -4.93
C TYR A 305 -6.26 2.52 -5.90
N THR A 306 -6.30 3.76 -5.41
CA THR A 306 -6.16 4.96 -6.26
C THR A 306 -4.76 5.05 -6.86
N ILE A 307 -3.70 4.83 -6.08
CA ILE A 307 -2.30 4.78 -6.59
C ILE A 307 -2.14 3.71 -7.66
N GLN A 308 -2.69 2.52 -7.43
CA GLN A 308 -2.65 1.46 -8.43
C GLN A 308 -3.50 1.80 -9.67
N ALA A 309 -4.65 2.43 -9.51
CA ALA A 309 -5.47 2.90 -10.63
C ALA A 309 -4.71 3.93 -11.48
N ILE A 310 -3.98 4.87 -10.86
CA ILE A 310 -3.10 5.82 -11.57
C ILE A 310 -2.06 5.06 -12.39
N THR A 311 -1.37 4.08 -11.78
CA THR A 311 -0.34 3.28 -12.44
C THR A 311 -0.92 2.50 -13.64
N THR A 312 -2.06 1.85 -13.47
CA THR A 312 -2.76 1.12 -14.55
C THR A 312 -3.21 2.07 -15.67
N THR A 313 -3.68 3.28 -15.32
CA THR A 313 -4.03 4.32 -16.28
C THR A 313 -2.84 4.78 -17.09
N LEU A 314 -1.68 5.04 -16.47
CA LEU A 314 -0.47 5.43 -17.17
C LEU A 314 -0.03 4.38 -18.20
N TYR A 315 -0.10 3.10 -17.85
CA TYR A 315 0.18 2.03 -18.79
C TYR A 315 -0.82 1.95 -19.94
N ALA A 316 -2.10 2.22 -19.67
CA ALA A 316 -3.12 2.29 -20.71
C ALA A 316 -2.91 3.48 -21.66
N LEU A 317 -2.30 4.58 -21.17
CA LEU A 317 -1.88 5.74 -21.97
C LEU A 317 -0.58 5.50 -22.75
N GLY A 318 0.00 4.30 -22.71
CA GLY A 318 1.25 3.95 -23.41
C GLY A 318 2.53 4.44 -22.72
N VAL A 319 2.45 4.89 -21.46
CA VAL A 319 3.61 5.29 -20.67
C VAL A 319 4.41 4.04 -20.30
N SER A 320 5.73 4.03 -20.56
CA SER A 320 6.59 2.90 -20.21
C SER A 320 6.75 2.74 -18.70
N SER A 321 7.10 1.52 -18.26
CA SER A 321 7.32 1.20 -16.85
C SER A 321 8.42 2.05 -16.20
N THR A 322 9.44 2.44 -16.98
CA THR A 322 10.54 3.31 -16.53
C THR A 322 10.13 4.77 -16.35
N GLN A 323 9.15 5.23 -17.11
CA GLN A 323 8.64 6.61 -17.04
C GLN A 323 7.48 6.77 -16.04
N ALA A 324 6.73 5.71 -15.80
CA ALA A 324 5.54 5.71 -14.94
C ALA A 324 5.76 6.33 -13.54
N PRO A 325 6.90 6.08 -12.83
CA PRO A 325 7.15 6.70 -11.54
C PRO A 325 7.18 8.24 -11.58
N VAL A 326 7.74 8.82 -12.65
CA VAL A 326 7.81 10.30 -12.81
C VAL A 326 6.41 10.90 -12.97
N PHE A 327 5.61 10.35 -13.90
CA PHE A 327 4.25 10.83 -14.12
C PHE A 327 3.37 10.61 -12.88
N LYS A 328 3.52 9.46 -12.21
CA LYS A 328 2.82 9.16 -10.96
C LYS A 328 3.16 10.20 -9.88
N ALA A 329 4.44 10.54 -9.69
CA ALA A 329 4.86 11.55 -8.74
C ALA A 329 4.22 12.91 -9.03
N ILE A 330 4.20 13.35 -10.28
CA ILE A 330 3.57 14.62 -10.69
C ILE A 330 2.06 14.61 -10.36
N ILE A 331 1.35 13.54 -10.74
CA ILE A 331 -0.09 13.42 -10.49
C ILE A 331 -0.39 13.46 -8.98
N VAL A 332 0.40 12.73 -8.19
CA VAL A 332 0.21 12.69 -6.73
C VAL A 332 0.52 14.03 -6.10
N ILE A 333 1.60 14.72 -6.50
CA ILE A 333 1.91 16.06 -6.02
C ILE A 333 0.74 17.01 -6.31
N LEU A 334 0.16 16.98 -7.52
CA LEU A 334 -1.00 17.79 -7.86
C LEU A 334 -2.20 17.50 -6.98
N ILE A 335 -2.53 16.20 -6.77
CA ILE A 335 -3.65 15.80 -5.92
C ILE A 335 -3.42 16.25 -4.46
N VAL A 336 -2.24 16.03 -3.91
CA VAL A 336 -1.89 16.40 -2.53
C VAL A 336 -1.84 17.93 -2.38
N ALA A 337 -1.32 18.67 -3.37
CA ALA A 337 -1.31 20.13 -3.36
C ALA A 337 -2.72 20.72 -3.30
N ILE A 338 -3.66 20.20 -4.10
CA ILE A 338 -5.07 20.61 -4.08
C ILE A 338 -5.69 20.35 -2.68
N GLN A 339 -5.20 19.32 -1.98
CA GLN A 339 -5.65 18.95 -0.65
C GLN A 339 -5.07 19.82 0.46
N ALA A 340 -3.94 20.48 0.22
CA ALA A 340 -3.22 21.24 1.22
C ALA A 340 -4.08 22.39 1.82
N PRO A 341 -4.13 22.52 3.16
CA PRO A 341 -4.94 23.56 3.83
C PRO A 341 -4.65 24.99 3.34
N PRO A 342 -3.38 25.37 3.06
CA PRO A 342 -3.08 26.71 2.54
C PRO A 342 -3.72 27.00 1.19
N LEU A 343 -3.68 26.03 0.29
CA LEU A 343 -4.26 26.19 -1.05
C LEU A 343 -5.79 26.28 -0.99
N ARG A 344 -6.42 25.48 -0.14
CA ARG A 344 -7.87 25.55 0.10
C ARG A 344 -8.27 26.89 0.70
N ALA A 345 -7.49 27.43 1.63
CA ALA A 345 -7.72 28.76 2.20
C ALA A 345 -7.58 29.87 1.13
N PHE A 346 -6.58 29.75 0.25
CA PHE A 346 -6.37 30.70 -0.86
C PHE A 346 -7.56 30.71 -1.84
N PHE A 347 -8.01 29.55 -2.29
CA PHE A 347 -9.17 29.45 -3.20
C PHE A 347 -10.46 29.95 -2.53
N LYS A 348 -10.65 29.68 -1.24
CA LYS A 348 -11.81 30.13 -0.48
C LYS A 348 -11.84 31.64 -0.34
N ARG A 349 -10.69 32.29 -0.08
CA ARG A 349 -10.54 33.75 -0.04
C ARG A 349 -10.84 34.39 -1.39
N ARG A 350 -10.34 33.79 -2.49
CA ARG A 350 -10.54 34.29 -3.85
C ARG A 350 -12.02 34.16 -4.30
N SER A 351 -12.71 33.10 -3.90
CA SER A 351 -14.13 32.90 -4.16
C SER A 351 -15.00 33.89 -3.37
N ALA A 352 -14.67 34.13 -2.11
CA ALA A 352 -15.36 35.15 -1.29
C ALA A 352 -15.16 36.58 -1.86
N ALA A 353 -13.96 36.91 -2.31
CA ALA A 353 -13.67 38.20 -2.94
C ALA A 353 -14.44 38.42 -4.27
N LYS A 354 -14.64 37.33 -5.06
CA LYS A 354 -15.49 37.40 -6.27
C LYS A 354 -16.98 37.60 -5.93
N GLN A 355 -17.49 36.98 -4.88
CA GLN A 355 -18.88 37.16 -4.46
C GLN A 355 -19.16 38.57 -3.95
N VAL A 356 -18.20 39.21 -3.26
CA VAL A 356 -18.33 40.57 -2.79
C VAL A 356 -18.30 41.57 -3.98
N LYS A 357 -17.44 41.32 -4.98
CA LYS A 357 -17.41 42.13 -6.20
C LYS A 357 -18.64 41.98 -7.10
N GLY A 358 -19.24 40.79 -7.16
CA GLY A 358 -20.48 40.53 -7.92
C GLY A 358 -21.76 41.02 -7.21
N ALA A 359 -21.71 41.33 -5.91
CA ALA A 359 -22.81 41.92 -5.16
C ALA A 359 -22.76 43.46 -5.13
N ALA A 360 -21.64 44.04 -5.54
CA ALA A 360 -21.40 45.48 -5.60
C ALA A 360 -21.51 46.06 -7.05
N ALA A 361 -21.74 45.22 -8.05
CA ALA A 361 -22.10 45.55 -9.44
C ALA A 361 -23.57 45.21 -9.71
#